data_f38d0ea6e4e4140808c98d6570498e48
#
_entry.id   f38d0ea6e4e4140808c98d6570498e48
#
_cell.length_a   1.000
_cell.length_b   1.000
_cell.length_c   1.000
_cell.angle_alpha   90.00
_cell.angle_beta   90.00
_cell.angle_gamma   90.00
#
_symmetry.space_group_name_H-M   'P 1'
#
loop_
_entity.id
_entity.type
_entity.pdbx_description
1 polymer ?
#
loop_
_entity_poly.entity_id
_entity_poly.type
_entity_poly.pdbx_seq_one_letter_code
_entity_poly.pdbx_strand_id
1 'polypeptide(L)'
;MLVEHRVDFVVIGGVAVQAHGYIRSTRDLDVIVRPTTLNFTRLSEAFQELDAELRGSGTLKLADPHQLGRVPLIAVMTTAGPLDVVNVEHVAGAPRSYDALRQAALVVELSGAEVAVAGLSDLIRMKRAAGREHDLADIEALTRRPHDRPDGGAESR
;
A
#
# COMPACT_ATOMS: atom_id res chain seq x y z
N MET A 1 1.09 -10.29 10.29
CA MET A 1 0.64 -11.32 9.30
C MET A 1 1.37 -11.23 7.97
N LEU A 2 1.25 -10.23 7.06
CA LEU A 2 2.11 -10.21 5.86
C LEU A 2 3.61 -10.23 6.20
N VAL A 3 4.02 -9.49 7.22
CA VAL A 3 5.41 -9.47 7.72
C VAL A 3 5.82 -10.82 8.33
N GLU A 4 4.95 -11.48 9.08
CA GLU A 4 5.19 -12.79 9.68
C GLU A 4 5.40 -13.87 8.63
N HIS A 5 4.63 -13.80 7.53
CA HIS A 5 4.83 -14.66 6.35
C HIS A 5 6.03 -14.22 5.48
N ARG A 6 6.75 -13.18 5.88
CA ARG A 6 7.89 -12.64 5.12
C ARG A 6 7.53 -12.26 3.69
N VAL A 7 6.29 -11.79 3.48
CA VAL A 7 5.89 -11.20 2.21
C VAL A 7 6.73 -9.93 2.00
N ASP A 8 7.33 -9.81 0.84
CA ASP A 8 8.10 -8.63 0.44
C ASP A 8 7.16 -7.65 -0.27
N PHE A 9 6.86 -6.53 0.38
CA PHE A 9 5.90 -5.53 -0.10
C PHE A 9 6.29 -4.11 0.27
N VAL A 10 5.69 -3.15 -0.44
CA VAL A 10 5.73 -1.72 -0.14
C VAL A 10 4.31 -1.20 -0.01
N VAL A 11 4.01 -0.54 1.10
CA VAL A 11 2.72 0.12 1.34
C VAL A 11 2.60 1.36 0.47
N ILE A 12 1.45 1.50 -0.19
CA ILE A 12 1.07 2.65 -1.00
C ILE A 12 -0.28 3.22 -0.54
N GLY A 13 -0.90 4.07 -1.33
CA GLY A 13 -2.28 4.51 -1.08
C GLY A 13 -2.45 5.38 0.16
N GLY A 14 -3.60 5.26 0.81
CA GLY A 14 -3.99 6.10 1.94
C GLY A 14 -3.17 5.88 3.20
N VAL A 15 -2.79 4.63 3.50
CA VAL A 15 -1.94 4.30 4.65
C VAL A 15 -0.53 4.90 4.48
N ALA A 16 -0.01 4.92 3.24
CA ALA A 16 1.27 5.59 2.96
C ALA A 16 1.19 7.11 3.19
N VAL A 17 0.07 7.75 2.85
CA VAL A 17 -0.15 9.19 3.15
C VAL A 17 -0.11 9.44 4.66
N GLN A 18 -0.75 8.58 5.46
CA GLN A 18 -0.71 8.67 6.92
C GLN A 18 0.71 8.47 7.47
N ALA A 19 1.48 7.53 6.93
CA ALA A 19 2.86 7.28 7.34
C ALA A 19 3.79 8.48 7.07
N HIS A 20 3.45 9.33 6.08
CA HIS A 20 4.14 10.62 5.84
C HIS A 20 3.63 11.76 6.75
N GLY A 21 2.80 11.47 7.77
CA GLY A 21 2.40 12.42 8.80
C GLY A 21 1.13 13.22 8.47
N TYR A 22 0.31 12.79 7.50
CA TYR A 22 -0.90 13.49 7.10
C TYR A 22 -2.17 12.75 7.54
N ILE A 23 -3.06 13.46 8.23
CA ILE A 23 -4.31 12.90 8.72
C ILE A 23 -5.25 12.64 7.54
N ARG A 24 -5.61 11.39 7.36
CA ARG A 24 -6.53 10.93 6.33
C ARG A 24 -7.29 9.69 6.81
N SER A 25 -8.58 9.63 6.53
CA SER A 25 -9.32 8.39 6.72
C SER A 25 -9.04 7.43 5.54
N THR A 26 -8.67 6.19 5.84
CA THR A 26 -8.55 5.11 4.86
C THR A 26 -9.03 3.80 5.50
N ARG A 27 -9.67 2.95 4.71
CA ARG A 27 -10.16 1.64 5.15
C ARG A 27 -9.35 0.50 4.56
N ASP A 28 -8.75 0.74 3.40
CA ASP A 28 -8.07 -0.27 2.61
C ASP A 28 -6.57 -0.16 2.80
N LEU A 29 -5.90 -1.29 2.95
CA LEU A 29 -4.46 -1.38 2.85
C LEU A 29 -4.10 -1.68 1.40
N ASP A 30 -3.36 -0.78 0.77
CA ASP A 30 -2.86 -0.95 -0.59
C ASP A 30 -1.37 -1.29 -0.54
N VAL A 31 -0.96 -2.37 -1.19
CA VAL A 31 0.43 -2.79 -1.24
C VAL A 31 0.86 -3.17 -2.66
N ILE A 32 2.11 -2.85 -2.99
CA ILE A 32 2.80 -3.41 -4.15
C ILE A 32 3.71 -4.52 -3.64
N VAL A 33 3.61 -5.72 -4.23
CA VAL A 33 4.40 -6.88 -3.84
C VAL A 33 5.54 -7.13 -4.82
N ARG A 34 6.64 -7.74 -4.33
CA ARG A 34 7.72 -8.20 -5.19
C ARG A 34 7.19 -9.31 -6.11
N PRO A 35 7.34 -9.20 -7.44
CA PRO A 35 6.76 -10.16 -8.39
C PRO A 35 7.66 -11.40 -8.58
N THR A 36 7.82 -12.19 -7.51
CA THR A 36 8.54 -13.48 -7.56
C THR A 36 7.64 -14.63 -7.11
N THR A 37 7.85 -15.82 -7.67
CA THR A 37 7.09 -17.03 -7.30
C THR A 37 7.14 -17.29 -5.80
N LEU A 38 8.31 -17.18 -5.19
CA LEU A 38 8.47 -17.34 -3.75
C LEU A 38 7.62 -16.35 -2.95
N ASN A 39 7.57 -15.09 -3.40
CA ASN A 39 6.78 -14.08 -2.71
C ASN A 39 5.28 -14.31 -2.86
N PHE A 40 4.83 -14.76 -4.04
CA PHE A 40 3.42 -15.16 -4.24
C PHE A 40 3.05 -16.41 -3.44
N THR A 41 3.97 -17.35 -3.20
CA THR A 41 3.75 -18.47 -2.29
C THR A 41 3.50 -17.97 -0.86
N ARG A 42 4.35 -17.10 -0.35
CA ARG A 42 4.19 -16.48 0.97
C ARG A 42 2.88 -15.68 1.10
N LEU A 43 2.52 -14.95 0.04
CA LEU A 43 1.27 -14.20 -0.02
C LEU A 43 0.05 -15.14 0.02
N SER A 44 0.10 -16.25 -0.71
CA SER A 44 -0.95 -17.27 -0.70
C SER A 44 -1.13 -17.88 0.70
N GLU A 45 -0.05 -18.18 1.42
CA GLU A 45 -0.08 -18.66 2.79
C GLU A 45 -0.68 -17.60 3.75
N ALA A 46 -0.29 -16.33 3.59
CA ALA A 46 -0.86 -15.23 4.36
C ALA A 46 -2.37 -15.05 4.09
N PHE A 47 -2.82 -15.22 2.86
CA PHE A 47 -4.24 -15.17 2.50
C PHE A 47 -5.04 -16.28 3.19
N GLN A 48 -4.49 -17.50 3.29
CA GLN A 48 -5.14 -18.61 3.99
C GLN A 48 -5.28 -18.32 5.49
N GLU A 49 -4.23 -17.82 6.15
CA GLU A 49 -4.28 -17.50 7.58
C GLU A 49 -5.22 -16.31 7.87
N LEU A 50 -5.36 -15.38 6.92
CA LEU A 50 -6.24 -14.22 7.03
C LEU A 50 -7.69 -14.49 6.64
N ASP A 51 -8.04 -15.74 6.31
CA ASP A 51 -9.35 -16.10 5.74
C ASP A 51 -9.75 -15.15 4.60
N ALA A 52 -8.80 -14.89 3.68
CA ALA A 52 -8.99 -13.93 2.62
C ALA A 52 -10.01 -14.40 1.60
N GLU A 53 -10.97 -13.54 1.29
CA GLU A 53 -11.99 -13.75 0.26
C GLU A 53 -11.89 -12.67 -0.81
N LEU A 54 -12.04 -13.05 -2.09
CA LEU A 54 -12.04 -12.09 -3.19
C LEU A 54 -13.18 -11.08 -3.05
N ARG A 55 -12.90 -9.82 -3.23
CA ARG A 55 -13.91 -8.78 -3.40
C ARG A 55 -14.33 -8.73 -4.86
N GLY A 56 -15.63 -8.99 -5.11
CA GLY A 56 -16.20 -9.00 -6.47
C GLY A 56 -16.34 -10.40 -7.07
N SER A 57 -16.72 -10.45 -8.35
CA SER A 57 -17.07 -11.67 -9.08
C SER A 57 -15.87 -12.28 -9.81
N GLY A 58 -14.80 -12.60 -9.08
CA GLY A 58 -13.61 -13.20 -9.65
C GLY A 58 -13.53 -14.72 -9.47
N THR A 59 -12.79 -15.40 -10.37
CA THR A 59 -12.50 -16.84 -10.30
C THR A 59 -11.04 -17.12 -9.91
N LEU A 60 -10.30 -16.10 -9.47
CA LEU A 60 -8.92 -16.21 -9.05
C LEU A 60 -8.79 -17.14 -7.82
N LYS A 61 -7.91 -18.10 -7.89
CA LYS A 61 -7.63 -19.00 -6.76
C LYS A 61 -6.51 -18.41 -5.89
N LEU A 62 -6.87 -17.87 -4.71
CA LEU A 62 -5.92 -17.27 -3.78
C LEU A 62 -4.87 -18.26 -3.26
N ALA A 63 -5.17 -19.54 -3.27
CA ALA A 63 -4.25 -20.62 -2.91
C ALA A 63 -3.27 -21.01 -4.03
N ASP A 64 -3.36 -20.37 -5.21
CA ASP A 64 -2.49 -20.67 -6.36
C ASP A 64 -1.53 -19.51 -6.64
N PRO A 65 -0.25 -19.61 -6.20
CA PRO A 65 0.74 -18.54 -6.40
C PRO A 65 0.96 -18.14 -7.86
N HIS A 66 0.81 -19.08 -8.79
CA HIS A 66 0.96 -18.79 -10.21
C HIS A 66 -0.16 -17.91 -10.76
N GLN A 67 -1.37 -18.08 -10.25
CA GLN A 67 -2.48 -17.21 -10.63
C GLN A 67 -2.31 -15.81 -10.03
N LEU A 68 -1.84 -15.70 -8.78
CA LEU A 68 -1.60 -14.40 -8.13
C LEU A 68 -0.63 -13.53 -8.92
N GLY A 69 0.42 -14.14 -9.50
CA GLY A 69 1.41 -13.41 -10.30
C GLY A 69 0.94 -12.92 -11.67
N ARG A 70 -0.24 -13.36 -12.13
CA ARG A 70 -0.74 -13.05 -13.49
C ARG A 70 -1.79 -11.95 -13.54
N VAL A 71 -2.31 -11.56 -12.39
CA VAL A 71 -3.36 -10.53 -12.32
C VAL A 71 -2.79 -9.17 -11.91
N PRO A 72 -3.30 -8.08 -12.47
CA PRO A 72 -2.82 -6.73 -12.14
C PRO A 72 -3.17 -6.33 -10.72
N LEU A 73 -4.31 -6.75 -10.22
CA LEU A 73 -4.87 -6.41 -8.91
C LEU A 73 -5.52 -7.63 -8.28
N ILE A 74 -5.23 -7.86 -7.01
CA ILE A 74 -5.91 -8.82 -6.14
C ILE A 74 -6.58 -8.03 -5.02
N ALA A 75 -7.89 -7.86 -5.10
CA ALA A 75 -8.67 -7.19 -4.09
C ALA A 75 -9.35 -8.23 -3.19
N VAL A 76 -9.02 -8.23 -1.90
CA VAL A 76 -9.56 -9.19 -0.94
C VAL A 76 -10.14 -8.49 0.29
N MET A 77 -11.10 -9.16 0.91
CA MET A 77 -11.50 -8.92 2.29
C MET A 77 -10.79 -9.95 3.16
N THR A 78 -10.24 -9.52 4.26
CA THR A 78 -9.55 -10.38 5.24
C THR A 78 -10.14 -10.19 6.63
N THR A 79 -9.78 -11.04 7.58
CA THR A 79 -10.14 -10.86 9.00
C THR A 79 -9.58 -9.55 9.59
N ALA A 80 -8.53 -9.00 8.98
CA ALA A 80 -7.93 -7.73 9.38
C ALA A 80 -8.46 -6.50 8.59
N GLY A 81 -9.34 -6.72 7.62
CA GLY A 81 -9.92 -5.67 6.76
C GLY A 81 -9.57 -5.82 5.29
N PRO A 82 -9.97 -4.85 4.46
CA PRO A 82 -9.73 -4.87 3.03
C PRO A 82 -8.23 -4.71 2.69
N LEU A 83 -7.77 -5.53 1.75
CA LEU A 83 -6.39 -5.51 1.25
C LEU A 83 -6.39 -5.54 -0.27
N ASP A 84 -5.70 -4.57 -0.88
CA ASP A 84 -5.44 -4.50 -2.30
C ASP A 84 -3.96 -4.77 -2.59
N VAL A 85 -3.70 -5.84 -3.31
CA VAL A 85 -2.36 -6.24 -3.73
C VAL A 85 -2.21 -5.96 -5.22
N VAL A 86 -1.22 -5.14 -5.58
CA VAL A 86 -1.01 -4.69 -6.96
C VAL A 86 0.39 -5.05 -7.44
N ASN A 87 0.51 -5.40 -8.70
CA ASN A 87 1.80 -5.53 -9.36
C ASN A 87 2.29 -4.16 -9.84
N VAL A 88 3.55 -3.84 -9.59
CA VAL A 88 4.16 -2.52 -9.88
C VAL A 88 3.96 -2.06 -11.33
N GLU A 89 3.97 -2.97 -12.28
CA GLU A 89 3.80 -2.70 -13.71
C GLU A 89 2.41 -2.16 -14.06
N HIS A 90 1.42 -2.38 -13.18
CA HIS A 90 0.04 -1.95 -13.39
C HIS A 90 -0.33 -0.72 -12.56
N VAL A 91 0.63 -0.13 -11.85
CA VAL A 91 0.41 1.11 -11.08
C VAL A 91 0.91 2.30 -11.86
N ALA A 92 -0.01 3.12 -12.35
CA ALA A 92 0.32 4.34 -13.06
C ALA A 92 1.19 5.26 -12.19
N GLY A 93 2.28 5.78 -12.74
CA GLY A 93 3.21 6.65 -12.04
C GLY A 93 4.17 5.94 -11.06
N ALA A 94 4.07 4.63 -10.87
CA ALA A 94 5.04 3.87 -10.11
C ALA A 94 6.42 3.83 -10.78
N PRO A 95 7.50 3.56 -10.05
CA PRO A 95 8.79 3.22 -10.64
C PRO A 95 8.71 2.02 -11.58
N ARG A 96 9.70 1.88 -12.48
CA ARG A 96 9.72 0.80 -13.48
C ARG A 96 9.85 -0.60 -12.90
N SER A 97 10.28 -0.72 -11.65
CA SER A 97 10.47 -2.01 -10.99
C SER A 97 10.16 -1.93 -9.50
N TYR A 98 9.84 -3.08 -8.92
CA TYR A 98 9.69 -3.21 -7.46
C TYR A 98 10.97 -2.80 -6.72
N ASP A 99 12.15 -3.16 -7.22
CA ASP A 99 13.41 -2.83 -6.56
C ASP A 99 13.65 -1.32 -6.48
N ALA A 100 13.33 -0.59 -7.55
CA ALA A 100 13.41 0.87 -7.54
C ALA A 100 12.44 1.49 -6.51
N LEU A 101 11.20 0.99 -6.45
CA LEU A 101 10.21 1.42 -5.44
C LEU A 101 10.70 1.12 -4.01
N ARG A 102 11.22 -0.08 -3.78
CA ARG A 102 11.70 -0.54 -2.47
C ARG A 102 12.94 0.23 -2.01
N GLN A 103 13.84 0.57 -2.92
CA GLN A 103 15.05 1.35 -2.63
C GLN A 103 14.73 2.78 -2.18
N ALA A 104 13.68 3.39 -2.75
CA ALA A 104 13.22 4.73 -2.41
C ALA A 104 12.23 4.76 -1.23
N ALA A 105 11.84 3.58 -0.73
CA ALA A 105 10.85 3.46 0.34
C ALA A 105 11.38 3.93 1.69
N LEU A 106 10.49 4.53 2.48
CA LEU A 106 10.71 4.83 3.88
C LEU A 106 10.36 3.60 4.71
N VAL A 107 11.20 3.22 5.66
CA VAL A 107 10.87 2.19 6.65
C VAL A 107 10.23 2.85 7.86
N VAL A 108 9.05 2.42 8.22
CA VAL A 108 8.29 2.93 9.36
C VAL A 108 7.77 1.79 10.22
N GLU A 109 7.51 2.07 11.49
CA GLU A 109 6.81 1.14 12.38
C GLU A 109 5.30 1.33 12.24
N LEU A 110 4.60 0.27 11.82
CA LEU A 110 3.14 0.21 11.77
C LEU A 110 2.65 -0.98 12.57
N SER A 111 1.83 -0.73 13.59
CA SER A 111 1.24 -1.78 14.43
C SER A 111 2.27 -2.76 15.02
N GLY A 112 3.43 -2.27 15.42
CA GLY A 112 4.50 -3.07 16.02
C GLY A 112 5.38 -3.83 15.02
N ALA A 113 5.25 -3.57 13.73
CA ALA A 113 6.08 -4.16 12.68
C ALA A 113 6.76 -3.09 11.82
N GLU A 114 8.01 -3.31 11.46
CA GLU A 114 8.68 -2.48 10.46
C GLU A 114 8.19 -2.83 9.06
N VAL A 115 7.69 -1.82 8.35
CA VAL A 115 7.21 -1.96 6.98
C VAL A 115 7.80 -0.90 6.06
N ALA A 116 7.97 -1.25 4.80
CA ALA A 116 8.36 -0.32 3.76
C ALA A 116 7.12 0.45 3.26
N VAL A 117 7.23 1.75 3.20
CA VAL A 117 6.20 2.66 2.69
C VAL A 117 6.77 3.42 1.50
N ALA A 118 6.00 3.60 0.44
CA ALA A 118 6.45 4.33 -0.74
C ALA A 118 7.00 5.71 -0.37
N GLY A 119 8.15 6.03 -0.91
CA GLY A 119 8.76 7.35 -0.72
C GLY A 119 7.86 8.47 -1.23
N LEU A 120 8.00 9.66 -0.64
CA LEU A 120 7.12 10.81 -0.91
C LEU A 120 7.00 11.12 -2.40
N SER A 121 8.12 11.14 -3.12
CA SER A 121 8.13 11.45 -4.56
C SER A 121 7.38 10.41 -5.40
N ASP A 122 7.54 9.12 -5.07
CA ASP A 122 6.85 8.04 -5.77
C ASP A 122 5.35 8.07 -5.46
N LEU A 123 4.99 8.31 -4.21
CA LEU A 123 3.59 8.41 -3.78
C LEU A 123 2.87 9.56 -4.50
N ILE A 124 3.48 10.75 -4.55
CA ILE A 124 2.92 11.90 -5.27
C ILE A 124 2.77 11.59 -6.77
N ARG A 125 3.75 10.94 -7.37
CA ARG A 125 3.74 10.58 -8.79
C ARG A 125 2.62 9.57 -9.11
N MET A 126 2.45 8.54 -8.30
CA MET A 126 1.36 7.58 -8.43
C MET A 126 -0.02 8.24 -8.27
N LYS A 127 -0.18 9.13 -7.29
CA LYS A 127 -1.43 9.86 -7.08
C LYS A 127 -1.78 10.81 -8.21
N ARG A 128 -0.80 11.52 -8.77
CA ARG A 128 -1.00 12.36 -9.97
C ARG A 128 -1.46 11.53 -11.16
N ALA A 129 -0.85 10.38 -11.37
CA ALA A 129 -1.20 9.49 -12.47
C ALA A 129 -2.59 8.84 -12.31
N ALA A 130 -3.02 8.55 -11.07
CA ALA A 130 -4.35 8.04 -10.77
C ALA A 130 -5.44 9.11 -10.96
N GLY A 131 -5.16 10.36 -10.61
CA GLY A 131 -5.98 11.54 -10.92
C GLY A 131 -7.39 11.56 -10.32
N ARG A 132 -7.64 10.79 -9.28
CA ARG A 132 -8.94 10.78 -8.60
C ARG A 132 -9.09 12.03 -7.72
N GLU A 133 -10.33 12.46 -7.44
CA GLU A 133 -10.61 13.66 -6.66
C GLU A 133 -9.89 13.66 -5.29
N HIS A 134 -9.94 12.55 -4.56
CA HIS A 134 -9.24 12.43 -3.28
C HIS A 134 -7.71 12.40 -3.42
N ASP A 135 -7.16 12.00 -4.58
CA ASP A 135 -5.72 12.03 -4.84
C ASP A 135 -5.19 13.46 -4.93
N LEU A 136 -5.99 14.41 -5.42
CA LEU A 136 -5.62 15.82 -5.47
C LEU A 136 -5.49 16.42 -4.06
N ALA A 137 -6.40 16.09 -3.15
CA ALA A 137 -6.32 16.50 -1.75
C ALA A 137 -5.09 15.88 -1.04
N ASP A 138 -4.81 14.61 -1.33
CA ASP A 138 -3.62 13.93 -0.80
C ASP A 138 -2.33 14.60 -1.31
N ILE A 139 -2.24 14.95 -2.60
CA ILE A 139 -1.08 15.64 -3.18
C ILE A 139 -0.89 17.00 -2.52
N GLU A 140 -1.96 17.77 -2.35
CA GLU A 140 -1.90 19.07 -1.67
C GLU A 140 -1.35 18.91 -0.25
N ALA A 141 -1.86 17.94 0.51
CA ALA A 141 -1.38 17.64 1.86
C ALA A 141 0.11 17.25 1.84
N LEU A 142 0.52 16.33 0.96
CA LEU A 142 1.90 15.83 0.86
C LEU A 142 2.91 16.88 0.38
N THR A 143 2.47 17.93 -0.31
CA THR A 143 3.33 19.02 -0.83
C THR A 143 3.42 20.21 0.10
N ARG A 144 2.53 20.34 1.10
CA ARG A 144 2.62 21.39 2.12
C ARG A 144 3.90 21.25 2.93
N ARG A 145 4.61 22.36 3.10
CA ARG A 145 5.81 22.39 3.97
C ARG A 145 5.39 22.28 5.44
N PRO A 146 6.23 21.71 6.33
CA PRO A 146 5.93 21.61 7.76
C PRO A 146 5.59 22.94 8.45
N HIS A 147 6.01 24.07 7.89
CA HIS A 147 5.76 25.42 8.41
C HIS A 147 4.33 25.93 8.14
N ASP A 148 3.57 25.31 7.24
CA ASP A 148 2.20 25.71 6.88
C ASP A 148 1.12 24.93 7.67
N ARG A 149 1.51 24.15 8.70
CA ARG A 149 0.54 23.55 9.61
C ARG A 149 -0.10 24.67 10.42
N PRO A 150 -1.44 24.80 10.44
CA PRO A 150 -2.08 25.67 11.39
C PRO A 150 -1.68 25.17 12.79
N ASP A 151 -1.01 26.03 13.55
CA ASP A 151 -0.69 25.78 14.95
C ASP A 151 -1.98 25.32 15.65
N GLY A 152 -2.01 24.06 16.10
CA GLY A 152 -3.01 23.59 17.01
C GLY A 152 -2.89 24.44 18.27
N GLY A 153 -3.76 25.43 18.40
CA GLY A 153 -3.74 26.36 19.51
C GLY A 153 -3.69 25.60 20.83
N ALA A 154 -2.53 25.67 21.48
CA ALA A 154 -2.42 25.40 22.90
C ALA A 154 -3.17 26.52 23.59
N GLU A 155 -4.46 26.36 23.84
CA GLU A 155 -5.12 27.14 24.86
C GLU A 155 -4.61 26.70 26.23
N SER A 156 -3.66 27.51 26.70
CA SER A 156 -3.32 27.57 28.12
C SER A 156 -4.55 28.00 28.92
N ARG A 157 -5.01 27.16 29.83
CA ARG A 157 -5.62 27.56 31.08
C ARG A 157 -5.28 26.58 32.18
#